data_7df851c5200eb9afb91c96ce9722db28
#
_entry.id   7df851c5200eb9afb91c96ce9722db28
#
_cell.length_a   1.000
_cell.length_b   1.000
_cell.length_c   1.000
_cell.angle_alpha   90.00
_cell.angle_beta   90.00
_cell.angle_gamma   90.00
#
_symmetry.space_group_name_H-M   'P 1'
#
loop_
_entity.id
_entity.type
_entity.pdbx_description
1 polymer ?
#
loop_
_entity_poly.entity_id
_entity_poly.type
_entity_poly.pdbx_seq_one_letter_code
_entity_poly.pdbx_strand_id
1 'polypeptide(L)'
;MEIFVCDVDGSNLKQVTNLGKANWAPFYHPNGKKIIFSSNHHGQRGYQFNLFMINEDGSGLEQISFDSVFDSFPMFSPDGKKIVFSSNRNNGGTRNTNLFVADWVD
;
A
#
# COMPACT_ATOMS: atom_id res chain seq x y z
N MET A 1 4.36 3.38 -12.96
CA MET A 1 3.21 4.02 -12.26
C MET A 1 3.67 4.49 -10.90
N GLU A 2 3.45 5.77 -10.58
CA GLU A 2 3.90 6.33 -9.29
C GLU A 2 2.73 6.98 -8.56
N ILE A 3 2.92 7.21 -7.26
CA ILE A 3 1.93 7.84 -6.40
C ILE A 3 2.22 9.32 -6.30
N PHE A 4 1.20 10.13 -6.48
CA PHE A 4 1.25 11.58 -6.39
C PHE A 4 0.23 12.05 -5.35
N VAL A 5 0.49 13.20 -4.75
CA VAL A 5 -0.46 13.89 -3.89
C VAL A 5 -0.69 15.29 -4.45
N CYS A 6 -1.87 15.83 -4.20
CA CYS A 6 -2.20 17.20 -4.53
C CYS A 6 -3.29 17.70 -3.59
N ASP A 7 -3.54 19.00 -3.58
CA ASP A 7 -4.67 19.55 -2.86
C ASP A 7 -5.98 19.18 -3.56
N VAL A 8 -7.08 19.28 -2.84
CA VAL A 8 -8.40 18.86 -3.33
C VAL A 8 -8.77 19.56 -4.64
N ASP A 9 -8.31 20.80 -4.85
CA ASP A 9 -8.56 21.56 -6.07
C ASP A 9 -7.59 21.20 -7.22
N GLY A 10 -6.70 20.23 -7.00
CA GLY A 10 -5.72 19.81 -8.00
C GLY A 10 -4.42 20.58 -8.00
N SER A 11 -4.30 21.62 -7.16
CA SER A 11 -3.05 22.37 -7.06
C SER A 11 -2.03 21.66 -6.19
N ASN A 12 -0.79 22.15 -6.24
CA ASN A 12 0.35 21.63 -5.44
C ASN A 12 0.59 20.12 -5.66
N LEU A 13 0.53 19.70 -6.93
CA LEU A 13 0.82 18.32 -7.31
C LEU A 13 2.28 17.98 -6.99
N LYS A 14 2.48 16.89 -6.28
CA LYS A 14 3.81 16.43 -5.87
C LYS A 14 3.92 14.92 -6.02
N GLN A 15 5.00 14.45 -6.62
CA GLN A 15 5.29 13.03 -6.72
C GLN A 15 5.84 12.52 -5.40
N VAL A 16 5.27 11.42 -4.89
CA VAL A 16 5.66 10.83 -3.61
C VAL A 16 6.62 9.67 -3.82
N THR A 17 6.33 8.79 -4.79
CA THR A 17 7.17 7.62 -5.05
C THR A 17 7.98 7.81 -6.34
N ASN A 18 9.14 7.17 -6.38
CA ASN A 18 9.98 7.09 -7.58
C ASN A 18 10.64 5.72 -7.60
N LEU A 19 9.82 4.67 -7.58
CA LEU A 19 10.28 3.30 -7.41
C LEU A 19 10.31 2.50 -8.71
N GLY A 20 9.66 3.02 -9.73
CA GLY A 20 9.48 2.27 -10.97
C GLY A 20 8.43 1.19 -10.83
N LYS A 21 8.24 0.39 -11.88
CA LYS A 21 7.23 -0.68 -11.92
C LYS A 21 5.84 -0.14 -11.57
N ALA A 22 5.06 -0.87 -10.78
CA ALA A 22 3.69 -0.49 -10.44
C ALA A 22 3.55 -0.19 -8.96
N ASN A 23 3.06 1.01 -8.65
CA ASN A 23 2.77 1.47 -7.30
C ASN A 23 1.37 2.05 -7.34
N TRP A 24 0.42 1.45 -6.58
CA TRP A 24 -0.98 1.81 -6.71
C TRP A 24 -1.74 1.65 -5.39
N ALA A 25 -3.03 1.96 -5.43
CA ALA A 25 -3.97 1.80 -4.32
C ALA A 25 -3.49 2.51 -3.04
N PRO A 26 -3.16 3.81 -3.11
CA PRO A 26 -2.70 4.53 -1.93
C PRO A 26 -3.85 4.86 -0.98
N PHE A 27 -3.53 4.89 0.30
CA PHE A 27 -4.47 5.28 1.34
C PHE A 27 -3.70 6.02 2.44
N TYR A 28 -4.20 7.17 2.88
CA TYR A 28 -3.56 7.91 3.96
C TYR A 28 -3.75 7.21 5.30
N HIS A 29 -2.68 7.17 6.09
CA HIS A 29 -2.82 6.87 7.51
C HIS A 29 -3.67 7.99 8.15
N PRO A 30 -4.54 7.66 9.13
CA PRO A 30 -5.40 8.69 9.75
C PRO A 30 -4.67 9.87 10.34
N ASN A 31 -3.37 9.75 10.66
CA ASN A 31 -2.59 10.90 11.15
C ASN A 31 -2.25 11.91 10.03
N GLY A 32 -2.54 11.59 8.77
CA GLY A 32 -2.32 12.47 7.64
C GLY A 32 -0.88 12.65 7.18
N LYS A 33 0.05 11.87 7.73
CA LYS A 33 1.50 12.05 7.47
C LYS A 33 2.09 10.96 6.60
N LYS A 34 1.51 9.78 6.59
CA LYS A 34 2.03 8.63 5.87
C LYS A 34 0.98 8.07 4.93
N ILE A 35 1.46 7.40 3.89
CA ILE A 35 0.62 6.76 2.89
C ILE A 35 1.00 5.29 2.82
N ILE A 36 0.01 4.40 2.92
CA ILE A 36 0.19 2.99 2.66
C ILE A 36 -0.23 2.71 1.22
N PHE A 37 0.47 1.83 0.54
CA PHE A 37 0.19 1.54 -0.87
C PHE A 37 0.68 0.13 -1.22
N SER A 38 0.33 -0.32 -2.41
CA SER A 38 0.73 -1.61 -2.93
C SER A 38 1.78 -1.43 -4.02
N SER A 39 2.81 -2.27 -4.02
CA SER A 39 3.92 -2.15 -4.97
C SER A 39 4.52 -3.50 -5.31
N ASN A 40 4.96 -3.64 -6.56
CA ASN A 40 5.70 -4.80 -7.00
C ASN A 40 7.19 -4.50 -7.25
N HIS A 41 7.71 -3.35 -6.75
CA HIS A 41 9.07 -2.95 -7.08
C HIS A 41 10.14 -3.89 -6.51
N HIS A 42 9.85 -4.59 -5.41
CA HIS A 42 10.74 -5.61 -4.84
C HIS A 42 10.44 -7.01 -5.36
N GLY A 43 9.33 -7.19 -6.07
CA GLY A 43 8.92 -8.50 -6.56
C GLY A 43 9.81 -8.96 -7.71
N GLN A 44 10.13 -10.25 -7.72
CA GLN A 44 10.86 -10.85 -8.84
C GLN A 44 9.94 -11.11 -10.02
N ARG A 45 8.64 -11.15 -9.78
CA ARG A 45 7.61 -11.37 -10.80
C ARG A 45 6.61 -10.23 -10.76
N GLY A 46 6.03 -9.90 -11.91
CA GLY A 46 5.13 -8.75 -12.03
C GLY A 46 3.87 -8.81 -11.19
N TYR A 47 3.45 -9.99 -10.77
CA TYR A 47 2.24 -10.16 -9.97
C TYR A 47 2.49 -10.19 -8.45
N GLN A 48 3.74 -10.13 -8.03
CA GLN A 48 4.07 -10.13 -6.61
C GLN A 48 4.00 -8.70 -6.08
N PHE A 49 2.90 -8.38 -5.41
CA PHE A 49 2.68 -7.09 -4.79
C PHE A 49 2.71 -7.22 -3.28
N ASN A 50 3.36 -6.29 -2.63
CA ASN A 50 3.36 -6.20 -1.17
C ASN A 50 2.89 -4.81 -0.75
N LEU A 51 2.53 -4.69 0.52
CA LEU A 51 2.16 -3.42 1.11
C LEU A 51 3.40 -2.68 1.58
N PHE A 52 3.44 -1.38 1.31
CA PHE A 52 4.51 -0.48 1.69
C PHE A 52 3.92 0.78 2.30
N MET A 53 4.73 1.45 3.08
CA MET A 53 4.36 2.72 3.69
C MET A 53 5.46 3.73 3.45
N ILE A 54 5.07 4.99 3.24
CA ILE A 54 6.02 6.05 2.92
C ILE A 54 5.50 7.35 3.54
N ASN A 55 6.42 8.25 3.89
CA ASN A 55 6.03 9.59 4.30
C ASN A 55 5.52 10.38 3.10
N GLU A 56 4.65 11.34 3.34
CA GLU A 56 4.07 12.16 2.27
C GLU A 56 5.14 12.90 1.45
N ASP A 57 6.28 13.20 2.06
CA ASP A 57 7.40 13.87 1.38
C ASP A 57 8.27 12.92 0.54
N GLY A 58 7.94 11.63 0.51
CA GLY A 58 8.68 10.62 -0.24
C GLY A 58 9.81 9.94 0.52
N SER A 59 10.05 10.33 1.76
CA SER A 59 11.09 9.70 2.60
C SER A 59 10.52 8.54 3.41
N GLY A 60 11.40 7.73 4.00
CA GLY A 60 11.03 6.74 4.98
C GLY A 60 10.24 5.57 4.42
N LEU A 61 10.56 5.12 3.21
CA LEU A 61 9.92 3.94 2.62
C LEU A 61 10.13 2.72 3.51
N GLU A 62 9.04 2.00 3.79
CA GLU A 62 9.05 0.85 4.67
C GLU A 62 8.16 -0.24 4.10
N GLN A 63 8.67 -1.46 4.04
CA GLN A 63 7.88 -2.61 3.59
C GLN A 63 7.05 -3.16 4.74
N ILE A 64 5.77 -3.38 4.52
CA ILE A 64 4.82 -3.79 5.55
C ILE A 64 4.49 -5.27 5.44
N SER A 65 4.31 -5.79 4.24
CA SER A 65 4.06 -7.22 4.05
C SER A 65 5.16 -7.85 3.20
N PHE A 66 5.43 -9.12 3.43
CA PHE A 66 6.63 -9.79 2.89
C PHE A 66 6.33 -11.09 2.15
N ASP A 67 5.08 -11.51 2.07
CA ASP A 67 4.72 -12.76 1.41
C ASP A 67 4.92 -12.66 -0.10
N SER A 68 5.20 -13.80 -0.74
CA SER A 68 5.36 -13.85 -2.20
C SER A 68 4.00 -14.02 -2.89
N VAL A 69 3.03 -13.20 -2.49
CA VAL A 69 1.65 -13.25 -2.95
C VAL A 69 1.24 -11.87 -3.47
N PHE A 70 -0.03 -11.72 -3.77
CA PHE A 70 -0.59 -10.45 -4.18
C PHE A 70 -1.32 -9.83 -2.99
N ASP A 71 -0.75 -8.75 -2.42
CA ASP A 71 -1.38 -7.95 -1.37
C ASP A 71 -1.67 -6.57 -1.95
N SER A 72 -2.90 -6.09 -1.80
CA SER A 72 -3.29 -4.81 -2.38
C SER A 72 -4.47 -4.17 -1.65
N PHE A 73 -4.80 -2.96 -2.08
CA PHE A 73 -5.95 -2.20 -1.61
C PHE A 73 -5.99 -2.02 -0.09
N PRO A 74 -4.89 -1.56 0.52
CA PRO A 74 -4.87 -1.37 1.97
C PRO A 74 -5.70 -0.16 2.38
N MET A 75 -6.39 -0.27 3.51
CA MET A 75 -7.15 0.83 4.11
C MET A 75 -7.02 0.76 5.62
N PHE A 76 -6.91 1.91 6.25
CA PHE A 76 -6.91 1.99 7.71
C PHE A 76 -8.32 2.20 8.24
N SER A 77 -8.60 1.69 9.45
CA SER A 77 -9.76 2.11 10.20
C SER A 77 -9.60 3.58 10.61
N PRO A 78 -10.71 4.30 10.89
CA PRO A 78 -10.62 5.72 11.24
C PRO A 78 -9.77 6.02 12.47
N ASP A 79 -9.68 5.08 13.41
CA ASP A 79 -8.86 5.23 14.61
C ASP A 79 -7.41 4.81 14.40
N GLY A 80 -7.05 4.30 13.21
CA GLY A 80 -5.70 3.88 12.89
C GLY A 80 -5.25 2.59 13.55
N LYS A 81 -6.14 1.85 14.19
CA LYS A 81 -5.77 0.65 14.96
C LYS A 81 -5.88 -0.64 14.17
N LYS A 82 -6.55 -0.61 13.03
CA LYS A 82 -6.71 -1.77 12.17
C LYS A 82 -6.44 -1.41 10.72
N ILE A 83 -5.99 -2.42 9.99
CA ILE A 83 -5.81 -2.34 8.55
C ILE A 83 -6.62 -3.45 7.89
N VAL A 84 -7.28 -3.15 6.78
CA VAL A 84 -7.91 -4.14 5.93
C VAL A 84 -7.22 -4.11 4.57
N PHE A 85 -7.02 -5.27 3.98
CA PHE A 85 -6.39 -5.36 2.67
C PHE A 85 -6.86 -6.62 1.95
N SER A 86 -6.66 -6.65 0.64
CA SER A 86 -6.97 -7.81 -0.19
C SER A 86 -5.71 -8.65 -0.37
N SER A 87 -5.85 -9.97 -0.33
CA SER A 87 -4.72 -10.86 -0.50
C SER A 87 -5.17 -12.20 -1.06
N ASN A 88 -4.31 -12.82 -1.85
CA ASN A 88 -4.54 -14.18 -2.31
C ASN A 88 -3.80 -15.22 -1.46
N ARG A 89 -3.29 -14.82 -0.29
CA ARG A 89 -2.66 -15.75 0.66
C ARG A 89 -3.71 -16.74 1.18
N ASN A 90 -3.26 -17.93 1.55
CA ASN A 90 -4.11 -18.95 2.18
C ASN A 90 -5.38 -19.27 1.37
N ASN A 91 -5.29 -19.24 0.05
CA ASN A 91 -6.45 -19.48 -0.81
C ASN A 91 -6.63 -20.95 -1.19
N GLY A 92 -5.84 -21.86 -0.61
CA GLY A 92 -5.95 -23.29 -0.88
C GLY A 92 -5.53 -23.70 -2.30
N GLY A 93 -4.70 -22.87 -2.96
CA GLY A 93 -4.27 -23.13 -4.33
C GLY A 93 -5.27 -22.68 -5.38
N THR A 94 -6.32 -21.97 -4.99
CA THR A 94 -7.31 -21.41 -5.92
C THR A 94 -6.83 -20.06 -6.46
N ARG A 95 -7.68 -19.38 -7.23
CA ARG A 95 -7.43 -18.01 -7.70
C ARG A 95 -8.14 -16.97 -6.84
N ASN A 96 -8.65 -17.39 -5.68
CA ASN A 96 -9.43 -16.49 -4.83
C ASN A 96 -8.55 -15.43 -4.17
N THR A 97 -9.07 -14.22 -4.13
CA THR A 97 -8.52 -13.11 -3.35
C THR A 97 -9.56 -12.76 -2.30
N ASN A 98 -9.13 -12.68 -1.05
CA ASN A 98 -10.01 -12.47 0.09
C ASN A 98 -9.61 -11.21 0.85
N LEU A 99 -10.49 -10.76 1.73
CA LEU A 99 -10.22 -9.64 2.61
C LEU A 99 -9.64 -10.15 3.93
N PHE A 100 -8.63 -9.44 4.40
CA PHE A 100 -7.97 -9.73 5.67
C PHE A 100 -7.96 -8.47 6.53
N VAL A 101 -8.11 -8.65 7.83
CA VAL A 101 -8.05 -7.57 8.80
C VAL A 101 -6.92 -7.90 9.78
N ALA A 102 -6.10 -6.92 10.07
CA ALA A 102 -5.01 -7.06 11.03
C ALA A 102 -4.97 -5.86 11.96
N ASP A 103 -4.47 -6.08 13.17
CA ASP A 103 -4.21 -4.97 14.08
C ASP A 103 -2.99 -4.19 13.59
N TRP A 104 -3.07 -2.87 13.74
CA TRP A 104 -1.96 -1.99 13.40
C TRP A 104 -1.31 -1.47 14.67
N VAL A 105 -0.01 -1.65 14.77
CA VAL A 105 0.79 -1.19 15.92
C VAL A 105 1.83 -0.21 15.40
N ASP A 106 1.78 1.03 15.89
CA ASP A 106 2.74 2.06 15.50
C ASP A 106 4.11 1.85 16.14
#